data_6afd16cb70d1386c91ad12c156110215
#
_entry.id   6afd16cb70d1386c91ad12c156110215
#
_cell.length_a   1.000
_cell.length_b   1.000
_cell.length_c   1.000
_cell.angle_alpha   90.00
_cell.angle_beta   90.00
_cell.angle_gamma   90.00
#
_symmetry.space_group_name_H-M   'P 1'
#
loop_
_entity.id
_entity.type
_entity.pdbx_description
1 polymer ?
#
loop_
_entity_poly.entity_id
_entity_poly.type
_entity_poly.pdbx_seq_one_letter_code
_entity_poly.pdbx_strand_id
1 'polypeptide(L)'
;MILTASALGSLDAAQVGALTSTQTAALSATQINALSATQVAALSTTALAGLTSAAVGSLDSTQLAALSTAQMGALTATQSAGLSAAQIDAISTTQLAALSSSAVGSLSAAAIGSLDASQMGALTATQAGALTSTQVDSLSATQIAALTTTAIAGLSTSALASLDATQIAALTTAQLGALTAVQAAALTATQVDSLSVSQLAALNNSYIGALSSTAIASLDATQSAALS
;
A
#
# COMPACT_ATOMS: atom_id res chain seq x y z
N MET A 1 17.33 1.67 -35.69
CA MET A 1 18.37 2.52 -35.04
C MET A 1 17.96 2.63 -33.57
N ILE A 2 18.77 2.11 -32.66
CA ILE A 2 18.47 2.18 -31.22
C ILE A 2 19.07 3.49 -30.70
N LEU A 3 18.25 4.37 -30.08
CA LEU A 3 18.75 5.58 -29.43
C LEU A 3 19.74 5.19 -28.32
N THR A 4 20.91 5.84 -28.31
CA THR A 4 21.83 5.68 -27.16
C THR A 4 21.28 6.41 -25.93
N ALA A 5 21.70 6.04 -24.71
CA ALA A 5 21.34 6.74 -23.49
C ALA A 5 21.66 8.25 -23.55
N SER A 6 22.84 8.60 -24.14
CA SER A 6 23.24 10.00 -24.35
C SER A 6 22.33 10.75 -25.32
N ALA A 7 21.93 10.11 -26.42
CA ALA A 7 21.01 10.73 -27.38
C ALA A 7 19.59 10.92 -26.76
N LEU A 8 19.14 9.97 -25.94
CA LEU A 8 17.84 10.10 -25.23
C LEU A 8 17.91 11.22 -24.20
N GLY A 9 19.00 11.31 -23.42
CA GLY A 9 19.21 12.36 -22.41
C GLY A 9 19.35 13.77 -23.02
N SER A 10 19.67 13.90 -24.32
CA SER A 10 19.73 15.19 -25.03
C SER A 10 18.39 15.68 -25.57
N LEU A 11 17.32 14.89 -25.51
CA LEU A 11 15.97 15.31 -25.90
C LEU A 11 15.45 16.37 -24.95
N ASP A 12 14.72 17.35 -25.47
CA ASP A 12 13.97 18.27 -24.61
C ASP A 12 12.69 17.61 -24.04
N ALA A 13 12.05 18.27 -23.07
CA ALA A 13 10.85 17.75 -22.41
C ALA A 13 9.68 17.51 -23.40
N ALA A 14 9.55 18.37 -24.43
CA ALA A 14 8.48 18.22 -25.43
C ALA A 14 8.71 16.98 -26.31
N GLN A 15 9.97 16.75 -26.69
CA GLN A 15 10.37 15.56 -27.46
C GLN A 15 10.18 14.26 -26.66
N VAL A 16 10.53 14.28 -25.37
CA VAL A 16 10.26 13.14 -24.45
C VAL A 16 8.77 12.92 -24.28
N GLY A 17 7.99 13.98 -24.12
CA GLY A 17 6.51 13.93 -24.00
C GLY A 17 5.80 13.38 -25.24
N ALA A 18 6.43 13.48 -26.42
CA ALA A 18 5.91 12.95 -27.68
C ALA A 18 6.20 11.46 -27.89
N LEU A 19 6.97 10.81 -27.01
CA LEU A 19 7.26 9.38 -27.11
C LEU A 19 5.98 8.56 -26.96
N THR A 20 5.85 7.57 -27.83
CA THR A 20 4.71 6.62 -27.77
C THR A 20 5.02 5.47 -26.82
N SER A 21 3.97 4.74 -26.37
CA SER A 21 4.12 3.53 -25.54
C SER A 21 5.00 2.46 -26.21
N THR A 22 4.89 2.31 -27.53
CA THR A 22 5.73 1.36 -28.30
C THR A 22 7.19 1.76 -28.27
N GLN A 23 7.49 3.06 -28.35
CA GLN A 23 8.86 3.56 -28.27
C GLN A 23 9.44 3.39 -26.88
N THR A 24 8.68 3.71 -25.83
CA THR A 24 9.10 3.56 -24.44
C THR A 24 9.25 2.09 -24.03
N ALA A 25 8.42 1.19 -24.55
CA ALA A 25 8.56 -0.26 -24.34
C ALA A 25 9.90 -0.83 -24.86
N ALA A 26 10.50 -0.17 -25.87
CA ALA A 26 11.77 -0.58 -26.44
C ALA A 26 12.99 0.01 -25.69
N LEU A 27 12.78 0.89 -24.69
CA LEU A 27 13.86 1.50 -23.94
C LEU A 27 14.37 0.57 -22.85
N SER A 28 15.68 0.48 -22.73
CA SER A 28 16.34 -0.24 -21.63
C SER A 28 16.31 0.56 -20.34
N ALA A 29 16.49 -0.12 -19.20
CA ALA A 29 16.66 0.50 -17.90
C ALA A 29 17.77 1.58 -17.89
N THR A 30 18.92 1.32 -18.54
CA THR A 30 20.02 2.28 -18.66
C THR A 30 19.62 3.55 -19.42
N GLN A 31 18.79 3.43 -20.45
CA GLN A 31 18.32 4.57 -21.22
C GLN A 31 17.32 5.41 -20.40
N ILE A 32 16.42 4.77 -19.68
CA ILE A 32 15.45 5.46 -18.79
C ILE A 32 16.17 6.15 -17.64
N ASN A 33 17.17 5.51 -17.03
CA ASN A 33 17.95 6.10 -15.94
C ASN A 33 18.81 7.29 -16.39
N ALA A 34 19.09 7.42 -17.69
CA ALA A 34 19.82 8.58 -18.25
C ALA A 34 18.92 9.82 -18.44
N LEU A 35 17.61 9.71 -18.29
CA LEU A 35 16.69 10.84 -18.34
C LEU A 35 16.80 11.68 -17.05
N SER A 36 16.72 12.99 -17.16
CA SER A 36 16.53 13.84 -15.98
C SER A 36 15.12 13.67 -15.39
N ALA A 37 14.95 14.06 -14.14
CA ALA A 37 13.65 14.07 -13.48
C ALA A 37 12.59 14.88 -14.28
N THR A 38 13.00 16.02 -14.87
CA THR A 38 12.13 16.84 -15.73
C THR A 38 11.70 16.10 -16.99
N GLN A 39 12.59 15.33 -17.60
CA GLN A 39 12.27 14.52 -18.77
C GLN A 39 11.35 13.36 -18.41
N VAL A 40 11.57 12.68 -17.28
CA VAL A 40 10.69 11.63 -16.79
C VAL A 40 9.29 12.20 -16.50
N ALA A 41 9.20 13.37 -15.87
CA ALA A 41 7.94 14.07 -15.63
C ALA A 41 7.22 14.49 -16.91
N ALA A 42 7.93 14.68 -18.02
CA ALA A 42 7.35 15.03 -19.32
C ALA A 42 6.74 13.83 -20.06
N LEU A 43 7.03 12.59 -19.67
CA LEU A 43 6.41 11.41 -20.28
C LEU A 43 4.90 11.46 -20.17
N SER A 44 4.17 11.16 -21.25
CA SER A 44 2.73 10.97 -21.18
C SER A 44 2.39 9.72 -20.32
N THR A 45 1.19 9.66 -19.75
CA THR A 45 0.73 8.50 -18.99
C THR A 45 0.76 7.22 -19.83
N THR A 46 0.45 7.32 -21.12
CA THR A 46 0.52 6.19 -22.08
C THR A 46 1.96 5.77 -22.35
N ALA A 47 2.89 6.72 -22.47
CA ALA A 47 4.31 6.43 -22.64
C ALA A 47 4.88 5.76 -21.37
N LEU A 48 4.52 6.28 -20.20
CA LEU A 48 4.93 5.71 -18.91
C LEU A 48 4.40 4.27 -18.73
N ALA A 49 3.13 4.03 -19.06
CA ALA A 49 2.52 2.69 -19.01
C ALA A 49 3.17 1.71 -20.00
N GLY A 50 3.83 2.21 -21.06
CA GLY A 50 4.59 1.41 -22.01
C GLY A 50 5.95 0.92 -21.49
N LEU A 51 6.50 1.55 -20.45
CA LEU A 51 7.80 1.14 -19.90
C LEU A 51 7.75 -0.27 -19.32
N THR A 52 8.85 -1.00 -19.44
CA THR A 52 8.99 -2.29 -18.76
C THR A 52 9.09 -2.11 -17.23
N SER A 53 8.75 -3.14 -16.46
CA SER A 53 8.94 -3.15 -15.00
C SER A 53 10.40 -2.86 -14.63
N ALA A 54 11.37 -3.43 -15.36
CA ALA A 54 12.79 -3.16 -15.14
C ALA A 54 13.17 -1.69 -15.38
N ALA A 55 12.56 -1.05 -16.38
CA ALA A 55 12.78 0.37 -16.67
C ALA A 55 12.21 1.26 -15.56
N VAL A 56 10.99 0.97 -15.07
CA VAL A 56 10.39 1.69 -13.94
C VAL A 56 11.17 1.44 -12.65
N GLY A 57 11.59 0.20 -12.39
CA GLY A 57 12.41 -0.16 -11.23
C GLY A 57 13.82 0.45 -11.26
N SER A 58 14.32 0.93 -12.42
CA SER A 58 15.61 1.62 -12.53
C SER A 58 15.53 3.12 -12.27
N LEU A 59 14.35 3.72 -12.21
CA LEU A 59 14.21 5.13 -11.87
C LEU A 59 14.80 5.39 -10.48
N ASP A 60 15.57 6.46 -10.35
CA ASP A 60 15.99 6.89 -9.02
C ASP A 60 14.84 7.55 -8.25
N SER A 61 15.04 7.78 -6.95
CA SER A 61 14.01 8.37 -6.09
C SER A 61 13.58 9.77 -6.56
N THR A 62 14.51 10.56 -7.13
CA THR A 62 14.22 11.91 -7.63
C THR A 62 13.36 11.86 -8.89
N GLN A 63 13.68 10.92 -9.80
CA GLN A 63 12.92 10.70 -11.02
C GLN A 63 11.49 10.21 -10.69
N LEU A 64 11.35 9.27 -9.75
CA LEU A 64 10.06 8.76 -9.33
C LEU A 64 9.22 9.85 -8.62
N ALA A 65 9.85 10.62 -7.72
CA ALA A 65 9.20 11.73 -7.02
C ALA A 65 8.77 12.87 -7.95
N ALA A 66 9.37 13.00 -9.14
CA ALA A 66 8.96 13.99 -10.14
C ALA A 66 7.69 13.59 -10.92
N LEU A 67 7.23 12.36 -10.83
CA LEU A 67 6.00 11.92 -11.49
C LEU A 67 4.77 12.63 -10.88
N SER A 68 3.87 13.08 -11.74
CA SER A 68 2.57 13.61 -11.32
C SER A 68 1.67 12.49 -10.76
N THR A 69 0.62 12.86 -10.04
CA THR A 69 -0.40 11.91 -9.55
C THR A 69 -1.07 11.16 -10.70
N ALA A 70 -1.30 11.81 -11.84
CA ALA A 70 -1.84 11.15 -13.03
C ALA A 70 -0.90 10.07 -13.58
N GLN A 71 0.41 10.33 -13.57
CA GLN A 71 1.43 9.36 -13.97
C GLN A 71 1.57 8.22 -12.96
N MET A 72 1.51 8.51 -11.66
CA MET A 72 1.48 7.47 -10.62
C MET A 72 0.26 6.55 -10.78
N GLY A 73 -0.92 7.13 -11.05
CA GLY A 73 -2.15 6.36 -11.29
C GLY A 73 -2.13 5.51 -12.56
N ALA A 74 -1.27 5.86 -13.52
CA ALA A 74 -1.07 5.11 -14.76
C ALA A 74 -0.08 3.94 -14.65
N LEU A 75 0.65 3.83 -13.53
CA LEU A 75 1.55 2.69 -13.30
C LEU A 75 0.73 1.39 -13.21
N THR A 76 1.14 0.42 -13.99
CA THR A 76 0.50 -0.90 -13.98
C THR A 76 0.96 -1.71 -12.75
N ALA A 77 0.19 -2.73 -12.39
CA ALA A 77 0.55 -3.69 -11.34
C ALA A 77 1.95 -4.31 -11.58
N THR A 78 2.24 -4.69 -12.81
CA THR A 78 3.55 -5.27 -13.19
C THR A 78 4.70 -4.27 -13.00
N GLN A 79 4.50 -3.00 -13.32
CA GLN A 79 5.49 -1.95 -13.11
C GLN A 79 5.70 -1.68 -11.62
N SER A 80 4.60 -1.60 -10.85
CA SER A 80 4.65 -1.38 -9.41
C SER A 80 5.34 -2.51 -8.66
N ALA A 81 5.19 -3.76 -9.10
CA ALA A 81 5.91 -4.91 -8.54
C ALA A 81 7.45 -4.79 -8.68
N GLY A 82 7.94 -3.98 -9.62
CA GLY A 82 9.36 -3.70 -9.80
C GLY A 82 9.91 -2.57 -8.92
N LEU A 83 9.06 -1.85 -8.18
CA LEU A 83 9.50 -0.76 -7.33
C LEU A 83 10.16 -1.26 -6.05
N SER A 84 11.28 -0.67 -5.71
CA SER A 84 12.02 -0.96 -4.46
C SER A 84 11.41 -0.22 -3.27
N ALA A 85 11.77 -0.67 -2.06
CA ALA A 85 11.41 0.01 -0.80
C ALA A 85 11.86 1.48 -0.78
N ALA A 86 13.11 1.76 -1.21
CA ALA A 86 13.65 3.13 -1.26
C ALA A 86 12.89 4.05 -2.23
N GLN A 87 12.39 3.50 -3.34
CA GLN A 87 11.56 4.25 -4.28
C GLN A 87 10.18 4.57 -3.68
N ILE A 88 9.57 3.63 -2.99
CA ILE A 88 8.27 3.82 -2.34
C ILE A 88 8.36 4.74 -1.13
N ASP A 89 9.44 4.68 -0.34
CA ASP A 89 9.72 5.62 0.74
C ASP A 89 9.84 7.08 0.25
N ALA A 90 10.36 7.28 -0.97
CA ALA A 90 10.60 8.61 -1.54
C ALA A 90 9.34 9.29 -2.14
N ILE A 91 8.25 8.57 -2.38
CA ILE A 91 7.04 9.18 -2.97
C ILE A 91 6.21 9.92 -1.92
N SER A 92 5.52 10.98 -2.34
CA SER A 92 4.62 11.73 -1.46
C SER A 92 3.34 10.94 -1.15
N THR A 93 2.65 11.32 -0.09
CA THR A 93 1.33 10.77 0.27
C THR A 93 0.32 10.91 -0.86
N THR A 94 0.34 12.02 -1.60
CA THR A 94 -0.54 12.26 -2.75
C THR A 94 -0.22 11.34 -3.93
N GLN A 95 1.04 11.06 -4.17
CA GLN A 95 1.49 10.09 -5.18
C GLN A 95 1.11 8.67 -4.80
N LEU A 96 1.30 8.28 -3.52
CA LEU A 96 0.88 6.97 -3.01
C LEU A 96 -0.62 6.78 -3.14
N ALA A 97 -1.43 7.79 -2.74
CA ALA A 97 -2.89 7.74 -2.85
C ALA A 97 -3.38 7.67 -4.30
N ALA A 98 -2.57 8.13 -5.26
CA ALA A 98 -2.89 8.07 -6.69
C ALA A 98 -2.62 6.70 -7.33
N LEU A 99 -1.81 5.84 -6.71
CA LEU A 99 -1.60 4.48 -7.21
C LEU A 99 -2.92 3.71 -7.26
N SER A 100 -3.11 2.91 -8.32
CA SER A 100 -4.26 2.00 -8.35
C SER A 100 -4.18 0.95 -7.24
N SER A 101 -5.32 0.43 -6.80
CA SER A 101 -5.36 -0.63 -5.80
C SER A 101 -4.58 -1.89 -6.24
N SER A 102 -4.64 -2.23 -7.54
CA SER A 102 -3.86 -3.33 -8.11
C SER A 102 -2.35 -3.04 -8.10
N ALA A 103 -1.94 -1.78 -8.28
CA ALA A 103 -0.54 -1.37 -8.16
C ALA A 103 -0.04 -1.54 -6.71
N VAL A 104 -0.81 -1.06 -5.72
CA VAL A 104 -0.48 -1.22 -4.30
C VAL A 104 -0.42 -2.69 -3.89
N GLY A 105 -1.41 -3.50 -4.29
CA GLY A 105 -1.42 -4.95 -4.02
C GLY A 105 -0.28 -5.73 -4.65
N SER A 106 0.38 -5.16 -5.67
CA SER A 106 1.52 -5.78 -6.36
C SER A 106 2.89 -5.35 -5.81
N LEU A 107 2.95 -4.34 -4.93
CA LEU A 107 4.20 -3.95 -4.27
C LEU A 107 4.75 -5.10 -3.44
N SER A 108 6.07 -5.17 -3.32
CA SER A 108 6.68 -6.15 -2.41
C SER A 108 6.32 -5.85 -0.95
N ALA A 109 6.31 -6.87 -0.09
CA ALA A 109 6.13 -6.68 1.35
C ALA A 109 7.16 -5.69 1.94
N ALA A 110 8.41 -5.74 1.46
CA ALA A 110 9.45 -4.80 1.85
C ALA A 110 9.11 -3.35 1.45
N ALA A 111 8.51 -3.14 0.27
CA ALA A 111 8.08 -1.81 -0.18
C ALA A 111 6.90 -1.28 0.64
N ILE A 112 5.93 -2.12 0.98
CA ILE A 112 4.84 -1.74 1.88
C ILE A 112 5.37 -1.52 3.31
N GLY A 113 6.29 -2.35 3.79
CA GLY A 113 6.92 -2.21 5.11
C GLY A 113 7.83 -0.98 5.26
N SER A 114 8.24 -0.33 4.16
CA SER A 114 9.03 0.93 4.21
C SER A 114 8.16 2.18 4.34
N LEU A 115 6.85 2.10 4.17
CA LEU A 115 5.95 3.26 4.28
C LEU A 115 6.03 3.88 5.68
N ASP A 116 6.16 5.20 5.76
CA ASP A 116 6.07 5.91 7.02
C ASP A 116 4.62 6.04 7.53
N ALA A 117 4.43 6.57 8.75
CA ALA A 117 3.10 6.72 9.34
C ALA A 117 2.18 7.66 8.52
N SER A 118 2.74 8.69 7.87
CA SER A 118 1.96 9.63 7.03
C SER A 118 1.50 8.96 5.74
N GLN A 119 2.38 8.16 5.13
CA GLN A 119 2.07 7.37 3.96
C GLN A 119 1.05 6.28 4.27
N MET A 120 1.18 5.58 5.41
CA MET A 120 0.17 4.62 5.87
C MET A 120 -1.20 5.27 6.06
N GLY A 121 -1.24 6.48 6.66
CA GLY A 121 -2.46 7.26 6.82
C GLY A 121 -3.08 7.77 5.51
N ALA A 122 -2.30 7.80 4.43
CA ALA A 122 -2.78 8.22 3.10
C ALA A 122 -3.39 7.07 2.27
N LEU A 123 -3.24 5.81 2.70
CA LEU A 123 -3.83 4.67 2.00
C LEU A 123 -5.37 4.77 2.01
N THR A 124 -5.96 4.68 0.84
CA THR A 124 -7.42 4.64 0.70
C THR A 124 -7.97 3.26 1.11
N ALA A 125 -9.27 3.19 1.40
CA ALA A 125 -9.93 1.92 1.72
C ALA A 125 -9.75 0.86 0.61
N THR A 126 -9.84 1.28 -0.66
CA THR A 126 -9.62 0.40 -1.82
C THR A 126 -8.19 -0.10 -1.94
N GLN A 127 -7.21 0.74 -1.64
CA GLN A 127 -5.80 0.34 -1.60
C GLN A 127 -5.53 -0.62 -0.42
N ALA A 128 -6.06 -0.31 0.76
CA ALA A 128 -5.95 -1.19 1.93
C ALA A 128 -6.61 -2.56 1.67
N GLY A 129 -7.76 -2.57 0.99
CA GLY A 129 -8.45 -3.81 0.59
C GLY A 129 -7.69 -4.68 -0.41
N ALA A 130 -6.75 -4.08 -1.16
CA ALA A 130 -5.89 -4.80 -2.10
C ALA A 130 -4.61 -5.34 -1.44
N LEU A 131 -4.29 -4.95 -0.21
CA LEU A 131 -3.12 -5.48 0.50
C LEU A 131 -3.27 -6.99 0.73
N THR A 132 -2.22 -7.71 0.40
CA THR A 132 -2.14 -9.16 0.66
C THR A 132 -1.86 -9.44 2.14
N SER A 133 -2.18 -10.63 2.61
CA SER A 133 -1.84 -11.07 3.97
C SER A 133 -0.33 -10.93 4.27
N THR A 134 0.54 -11.28 3.31
CA THR A 134 2.00 -11.14 3.46
C THR A 134 2.45 -9.68 3.60
N GLN A 135 1.81 -8.76 2.88
CA GLN A 135 2.10 -7.33 3.03
C GLN A 135 1.65 -6.82 4.39
N VAL A 136 0.46 -7.19 4.84
CA VAL A 136 -0.08 -6.79 6.15
C VAL A 136 0.73 -7.39 7.31
N ASP A 137 1.13 -8.65 7.21
CA ASP A 137 2.00 -9.33 8.16
C ASP A 137 3.38 -8.66 8.32
N SER A 138 3.89 -8.03 7.24
CA SER A 138 5.17 -7.30 7.27
C SER A 138 5.11 -5.92 7.94
N LEU A 139 3.92 -5.40 8.27
CA LEU A 139 3.75 -4.09 8.86
C LEU A 139 4.13 -4.09 10.35
N SER A 140 4.76 -3.03 10.80
CA SER A 140 4.97 -2.80 12.22
C SER A 140 3.64 -2.39 12.92
N ALA A 141 3.58 -2.59 14.23
CA ALA A 141 2.49 -2.11 15.07
C ALA A 141 2.19 -0.60 14.87
N THR A 142 3.24 0.21 14.71
CA THR A 142 3.13 1.65 14.46
C THR A 142 2.47 1.94 13.11
N GLN A 143 2.79 1.18 12.08
CA GLN A 143 2.18 1.32 10.75
C GLN A 143 0.70 0.90 10.78
N ILE A 144 0.35 -0.18 11.48
CA ILE A 144 -1.05 -0.59 11.68
C ILE A 144 -1.83 0.51 12.40
N ALA A 145 -1.28 1.09 13.47
CA ALA A 145 -1.92 2.18 14.23
C ALA A 145 -2.08 3.47 13.39
N ALA A 146 -1.24 3.68 12.38
CA ALA A 146 -1.30 4.84 11.48
C ALA A 146 -2.36 4.73 10.38
N LEU A 147 -2.90 3.54 10.09
CA LEU A 147 -3.99 3.37 9.13
C LEU A 147 -5.23 4.14 9.58
N THR A 148 -5.94 4.74 8.63
CA THR A 148 -7.24 5.36 8.93
C THR A 148 -8.30 4.30 9.28
N THR A 149 -9.35 4.70 9.97
CA THR A 149 -10.50 3.82 10.24
C THR A 149 -11.13 3.28 8.95
N THR A 150 -11.18 4.09 7.90
CA THR A 150 -11.67 3.68 6.58
C THR A 150 -10.74 2.66 5.91
N ALA A 151 -9.43 2.80 6.06
CA ALA A 151 -8.45 1.84 5.54
C ALA A 151 -8.55 0.49 6.29
N ILE A 152 -8.68 0.50 7.61
CA ILE A 152 -8.90 -0.71 8.42
C ILE A 152 -10.21 -1.41 8.00
N ALA A 153 -11.30 -0.66 7.83
CA ALA A 153 -12.58 -1.22 7.35
C ALA A 153 -12.48 -1.76 5.91
N GLY A 154 -11.52 -1.27 5.13
CA GLY A 154 -11.23 -1.73 3.78
C GLY A 154 -10.43 -3.03 3.70
N LEU A 155 -9.68 -3.40 4.74
CA LEU A 155 -8.86 -4.61 4.73
C LEU A 155 -9.69 -5.86 4.44
N SER A 156 -9.13 -6.79 3.66
CA SER A 156 -9.76 -8.10 3.49
C SER A 156 -9.74 -8.89 4.81
N THR A 157 -10.67 -9.80 4.98
CA THR A 157 -10.71 -10.68 6.18
C THR A 157 -9.44 -11.53 6.31
N SER A 158 -8.87 -11.96 5.19
CA SER A 158 -7.61 -12.71 5.18
C SER A 158 -6.42 -11.84 5.62
N ALA A 159 -6.37 -10.58 5.21
CA ALA A 159 -5.35 -9.63 5.64
C ALA A 159 -5.49 -9.28 7.14
N LEU A 160 -6.74 -9.10 7.62
CA LEU A 160 -6.98 -8.86 9.03
C LEU A 160 -6.61 -10.10 9.89
N ALA A 161 -6.95 -11.29 9.42
CA ALA A 161 -6.63 -12.54 10.13
C ALA A 161 -5.12 -12.87 10.15
N SER A 162 -4.31 -12.25 9.27
CA SER A 162 -2.85 -12.40 9.30
C SER A 162 -2.15 -11.51 10.32
N LEU A 163 -2.84 -10.52 10.89
CA LEU A 163 -2.25 -9.68 11.95
C LEU A 163 -1.86 -10.52 13.16
N ASP A 164 -0.65 -10.32 13.66
CA ASP A 164 -0.20 -10.95 14.90
C ASP A 164 -0.80 -10.26 16.14
N ALA A 165 -0.58 -10.84 17.33
CA ALA A 165 -1.10 -10.30 18.59
C ALA A 165 -0.60 -8.87 18.87
N THR A 166 0.64 -8.53 18.49
CA THR A 166 1.22 -7.19 18.69
C THR A 166 0.57 -6.16 17.77
N GLN A 167 0.33 -6.54 16.51
CA GLN A 167 -0.34 -5.70 15.53
C GLN A 167 -1.82 -5.46 15.89
N ILE A 168 -2.53 -6.50 16.34
CA ILE A 168 -3.92 -6.38 16.83
C ILE A 168 -3.98 -5.49 18.08
N ALA A 169 -3.09 -5.69 19.05
CA ALA A 169 -3.02 -4.86 20.25
C ALA A 169 -2.69 -3.38 19.96
N ALA A 170 -2.06 -3.08 18.82
CA ALA A 170 -1.76 -1.72 18.39
C ALA A 170 -2.95 -0.99 17.75
N LEU A 171 -4.02 -1.69 17.38
CA LEU A 171 -5.22 -1.07 16.83
C LEU A 171 -5.84 -0.12 17.88
N THR A 172 -6.15 1.08 17.44
CA THR A 172 -6.88 2.03 18.29
C THR A 172 -8.33 1.60 18.50
N THR A 173 -8.96 2.07 19.55
CA THR A 173 -10.40 1.83 19.80
C THR A 173 -11.27 2.31 18.63
N ALA A 174 -10.90 3.42 17.99
CA ALA A 174 -11.58 3.94 16.81
C ALA A 174 -11.46 2.99 15.59
N GLN A 175 -10.27 2.39 15.38
CA GLN A 175 -10.05 1.42 14.32
C GLN A 175 -10.83 0.12 14.57
N LEU A 176 -10.84 -0.37 15.80
CA LEU A 176 -11.64 -1.54 16.19
C LEU A 176 -13.13 -1.30 16.03
N GLY A 177 -13.61 -0.11 16.45
CA GLY A 177 -14.99 0.29 16.26
C GLY A 177 -15.43 0.48 14.80
N ALA A 178 -14.47 0.62 13.89
CA ALA A 178 -14.70 0.75 12.44
C ALA A 178 -14.69 -0.60 11.69
N LEU A 179 -14.34 -1.70 12.34
CA LEU A 179 -14.42 -3.03 11.73
C LEU A 179 -15.84 -3.32 11.26
N THR A 180 -15.97 -4.06 10.18
CA THR A 180 -17.26 -4.61 9.77
C THR A 180 -17.58 -5.88 10.57
N ALA A 181 -18.87 -6.26 10.65
CA ALA A 181 -19.27 -7.51 11.29
C ALA A 181 -18.56 -8.74 10.67
N VAL A 182 -18.33 -8.72 9.34
CA VAL A 182 -17.60 -9.78 8.62
C VAL A 182 -16.14 -9.84 9.04
N GLN A 183 -15.50 -8.69 9.24
CA GLN A 183 -14.13 -8.62 9.74
C GLN A 183 -14.04 -9.05 11.21
N ALA A 184 -14.99 -8.67 12.06
CA ALA A 184 -15.05 -9.12 13.45
C ALA A 184 -15.22 -10.65 13.55
N ALA A 185 -16.05 -11.23 12.70
CA ALA A 185 -16.23 -12.69 12.61
C ALA A 185 -14.96 -13.44 12.18
N ALA A 186 -14.05 -12.76 11.45
CA ALA A 186 -12.80 -13.34 10.99
C ALA A 186 -11.66 -13.25 12.01
N LEU A 187 -11.83 -12.52 13.12
CA LEU A 187 -10.83 -12.46 14.18
C LEU A 187 -10.64 -13.84 14.83
N THR A 188 -9.39 -14.24 14.97
CA THR A 188 -9.04 -15.50 15.64
C THR A 188 -9.14 -15.36 17.16
N ALA A 189 -9.25 -16.48 17.87
CA ALA A 189 -9.24 -16.51 19.34
C ALA A 189 -7.99 -15.80 19.91
N THR A 190 -6.80 -16.08 19.36
CA THR A 190 -5.54 -15.44 19.78
C THR A 190 -5.56 -13.91 19.58
N GLN A 191 -6.15 -13.45 18.49
CA GLN A 191 -6.29 -12.01 18.22
C GLN A 191 -7.25 -11.35 19.23
N VAL A 192 -8.38 -11.98 19.52
CA VAL A 192 -9.37 -11.46 20.49
C VAL A 192 -8.79 -11.49 21.91
N ASP A 193 -8.09 -12.53 22.28
CA ASP A 193 -7.40 -12.65 23.58
C ASP A 193 -6.31 -11.58 23.79
N SER A 194 -5.68 -11.10 22.70
CA SER A 194 -4.67 -10.04 22.77
C SER A 194 -5.26 -8.62 22.95
N LEU A 195 -6.58 -8.46 22.84
CA LEU A 195 -7.24 -7.15 23.00
C LEU A 195 -7.31 -6.76 24.49
N SER A 196 -7.02 -5.49 24.77
CA SER A 196 -7.22 -4.91 26.10
C SER A 196 -8.73 -4.76 26.40
N VAL A 197 -9.05 -4.62 27.67
CA VAL A 197 -10.42 -4.35 28.16
C VAL A 197 -11.04 -3.13 27.45
N SER A 198 -10.27 -2.05 27.28
CA SER A 198 -10.74 -0.84 26.59
C SER A 198 -10.97 -1.05 25.09
N GLN A 199 -10.20 -1.90 24.46
CA GLN A 199 -10.36 -2.28 23.06
C GLN A 199 -11.61 -3.16 22.87
N LEU A 200 -11.82 -4.13 23.74
CA LEU A 200 -13.04 -4.97 23.74
C LEU A 200 -14.29 -4.13 23.98
N ALA A 201 -14.27 -3.21 24.94
CA ALA A 201 -15.38 -2.29 25.21
C ALA A 201 -15.68 -1.34 24.03
N ALA A 202 -14.73 -1.13 23.11
CA ALA A 202 -14.96 -0.35 21.89
C ALA A 202 -15.68 -1.14 20.79
N LEU A 203 -15.76 -2.47 20.90
CA LEU A 203 -16.51 -3.30 19.98
C LEU A 203 -18.02 -3.11 20.28
N ASN A 204 -18.81 -2.82 19.25
CA ASN A 204 -20.25 -2.71 19.43
C ASN A 204 -20.91 -4.10 19.51
N ASN A 205 -22.17 -4.13 19.97
CA ASN A 205 -22.92 -5.38 20.17
C ASN A 205 -23.03 -6.24 18.92
N SER A 206 -23.06 -5.63 17.72
CA SER A 206 -23.13 -6.39 16.47
C SER A 206 -21.79 -7.08 16.14
N TYR A 207 -20.66 -6.51 16.56
CA TYR A 207 -19.35 -7.17 16.41
C TYR A 207 -19.16 -8.29 17.41
N ILE A 208 -19.57 -8.07 18.66
CA ILE A 208 -19.52 -9.11 19.69
C ILE A 208 -20.39 -10.31 19.29
N GLY A 209 -21.59 -10.05 18.76
CA GLY A 209 -22.46 -11.09 18.23
C GLY A 209 -21.94 -11.80 16.98
N ALA A 210 -20.97 -11.21 16.28
CA ALA A 210 -20.33 -11.80 15.11
C ALA A 210 -19.08 -12.63 15.46
N LEU A 211 -18.45 -12.42 16.64
CA LEU A 211 -17.28 -13.18 17.06
C LEU A 211 -17.58 -14.68 17.10
N SER A 212 -16.57 -15.48 16.74
CA SER A 212 -16.70 -16.94 16.82
C SER A 212 -16.85 -17.40 18.29
N SER A 213 -17.54 -18.53 18.50
CA SER A 213 -17.67 -19.11 19.84
C SER A 213 -16.31 -19.42 20.48
N THR A 214 -15.30 -19.78 19.67
CA THR A 214 -13.92 -20.01 20.14
C THR A 214 -13.25 -18.71 20.59
N ALA A 215 -13.49 -17.59 19.88
CA ALA A 215 -12.97 -16.28 20.26
C ALA A 215 -13.63 -15.76 21.56
N ILE A 216 -14.95 -15.98 21.73
CA ILE A 216 -15.63 -15.64 23.00
C ILE A 216 -15.12 -16.53 24.14
N ALA A 217 -14.88 -17.81 23.90
CA ALA A 217 -14.40 -18.73 24.93
C ALA A 217 -12.93 -18.50 25.35
N SER A 218 -12.13 -17.76 24.55
CA SER A 218 -10.75 -17.40 24.90
C SER A 218 -10.66 -16.22 25.88
N LEU A 219 -11.75 -15.45 26.05
CA LEU A 219 -11.75 -14.27 26.93
C LEU A 219 -11.58 -14.65 28.39
N ASP A 220 -10.69 -13.94 29.09
CA ASP A 220 -10.56 -14.05 30.53
C ASP A 220 -11.75 -13.38 31.28
N ALA A 221 -11.76 -13.51 32.62
CA ALA A 221 -12.85 -12.96 33.44
C ALA A 221 -12.93 -11.42 33.36
N THR A 222 -11.78 -10.71 33.22
CA THR A 222 -11.71 -9.26 33.11
C THR A 222 -12.22 -8.78 31.76
N GLN A 223 -11.80 -9.48 30.70
CA GLN A 223 -12.24 -9.22 29.33
C GLN A 223 -13.73 -9.51 29.15
N SER A 224 -14.21 -10.61 29.72
CA SER A 224 -15.65 -10.98 29.68
C SER A 224 -16.52 -9.92 30.39
N ALA A 225 -16.05 -9.36 31.51
CA ALA A 225 -16.76 -8.30 32.24
C ALA A 225 -16.84 -6.99 31.45
N ALA A 226 -15.93 -6.74 30.50
CA ALA A 226 -15.96 -5.56 29.64
C ALA A 226 -17.05 -5.61 28.57
N LEU A 227 -17.62 -6.78 28.31
CA LEU A 227 -18.68 -7.00 27.31
C LEU A 227 -20.09 -7.00 27.90
N SER A 228 -20.25 -6.80 29.21
CA SER A 228 -21.53 -6.85 29.95
C SER A 228 -22.20 -5.50 30.13
#